data_5906f1a20681a63cfbd7aa035855bd4b
#
_entry.id   5906f1a20681a63cfbd7aa035855bd4b
#
_cell.length_a   1.000
_cell.length_b   1.000
_cell.length_c   1.000
_cell.angle_alpha   90.00
_cell.angle_beta   90.00
_cell.angle_gamma   90.00
#
_symmetry.space_group_name_H-M   'P 1'
#
loop_
_entity.id
_entity.type
_entity.pdbx_description
1 polymer ?
#
loop_
_entity_poly.entity_id
_entity_poly.type
_entity_poly.pdbx_seq_one_letter_code
_entity_poly.pdbx_strand_id
1 'polypeptide(L)'
;MDHKLYNLKKLDEIAQGDQNFIREMVVTFIENVTAEIDSIQSLKSLEKWTEIAETAHKLASNFAYLGADKLRVLAANIEKSVLVDNNLVDIAGKTEKMCHDGILLISQLKKKFKIVDTN
;
A
#
# COMPACT_ATOMS: atom_id res chain seq x y z
N MET A 1 10.53 19.14 0.83
CA MET A 1 10.81 18.07 -0.14
C MET A 1 10.12 16.79 0.27
N ASP A 2 9.32 16.24 -0.62
CA ASP A 2 8.62 14.98 -0.34
C ASP A 2 9.60 13.83 -0.45
N HIS A 3 9.66 13.01 0.59
CA HIS A 3 10.44 11.79 0.54
C HIS A 3 9.77 10.80 -0.40
N LYS A 4 10.57 10.17 -1.24
CA LYS A 4 10.10 9.13 -2.15
C LYS A 4 9.74 7.89 -1.34
N LEU A 5 8.48 7.47 -1.41
CA LEU A 5 7.97 6.34 -0.63
C LEU A 5 8.15 4.98 -1.32
N TYR A 6 8.73 4.96 -2.51
CA TYR A 6 8.89 3.74 -3.31
C TYR A 6 10.34 3.56 -3.76
N ASN A 7 10.65 2.35 -4.16
CA ASN A 7 11.92 2.01 -4.82
C ASN A 7 11.59 0.95 -5.87
N LEU A 8 11.80 1.28 -7.14
CA LEU A 8 11.39 0.42 -8.25
C LEU A 8 12.44 -0.60 -8.67
N LYS A 9 13.51 -0.76 -7.88
CA LYS A 9 14.60 -1.69 -8.21
C LYS A 9 14.08 -3.10 -8.44
N LYS A 10 13.19 -3.59 -7.57
CA LYS A 10 12.64 -4.93 -7.69
C LYS A 10 11.83 -5.10 -8.98
N LEU A 11 10.99 -4.12 -9.30
CA LEU A 11 10.22 -4.16 -10.55
C LEU A 11 11.12 -4.07 -11.77
N ASP A 12 12.16 -3.25 -11.70
CA ASP A 12 13.13 -3.13 -12.77
C ASP A 12 13.83 -4.45 -13.04
N GLU A 13 14.21 -5.17 -11.99
CA GLU A 13 14.82 -6.49 -12.11
C GLU A 13 13.85 -7.50 -12.73
N ILE A 14 12.59 -7.51 -12.29
CA ILE A 14 11.56 -8.41 -12.83
C ILE A 14 11.32 -8.11 -14.31
N ALA A 15 11.26 -6.85 -14.67
CA ALA A 15 10.97 -6.40 -16.04
C ALA A 15 12.21 -6.43 -16.95
N GLN A 16 13.39 -6.69 -16.38
CA GLN A 16 14.65 -6.69 -17.11
C GLN A 16 14.85 -5.38 -17.90
N GLY A 17 14.48 -4.26 -17.26
CA GLY A 17 14.65 -2.92 -17.83
C GLY A 17 13.58 -2.50 -18.83
N ASP A 18 12.57 -3.34 -19.09
CA ASP A 18 11.48 -2.99 -20.01
C ASP A 18 10.57 -1.94 -19.35
N GLN A 19 10.69 -0.69 -19.79
CA GLN A 19 9.98 0.44 -19.20
C GLN A 19 8.46 0.36 -19.42
N ASN A 20 8.01 -0.18 -20.53
CA ASN A 20 6.59 -0.35 -20.79
C ASN A 20 5.99 -1.37 -19.82
N PHE A 21 6.70 -2.46 -19.58
CA PHE A 21 6.26 -3.49 -18.64
C PHE A 21 6.22 -2.95 -17.20
N ILE A 22 7.24 -2.18 -16.80
CA ILE A 22 7.26 -1.54 -15.48
C ILE A 22 6.02 -0.66 -15.30
N ARG A 23 5.71 0.16 -16.31
CA ARG A 23 4.55 1.04 -16.27
C ARG A 23 3.25 0.25 -16.11
N GLU A 24 3.09 -0.83 -16.86
CA GLU A 24 1.89 -1.69 -16.76
C GLU A 24 1.76 -2.30 -15.36
N MET A 25 2.87 -2.79 -14.80
CA MET A 25 2.87 -3.33 -13.44
C MET A 25 2.49 -2.26 -12.42
N VAL A 26 3.05 -1.07 -12.55
CA VAL A 26 2.76 0.04 -11.62
C VAL A 26 1.28 0.42 -11.68
N VAL A 27 0.70 0.50 -12.88
CA VAL A 27 -0.73 0.78 -13.03
C VAL A 27 -1.56 -0.26 -12.29
N THR A 28 -1.23 -1.53 -12.45
CA THR A 28 -1.92 -2.62 -11.76
C THR A 28 -1.80 -2.50 -10.24
N PHE A 29 -0.59 -2.23 -9.72
CA PHE A 29 -0.39 -2.05 -8.28
C PHE A 29 -1.14 -0.84 -7.76
N ILE A 30 -1.20 0.26 -8.50
CA ILE A 30 -1.98 1.45 -8.11
C ILE A 30 -3.46 1.08 -7.97
N GLU A 31 -4.00 0.35 -8.93
CA GLU A 31 -5.41 -0.08 -8.88
C GLU A 31 -5.67 -0.98 -7.66
N ASN A 32 -4.79 -1.94 -7.41
CA ASN A 32 -4.93 -2.86 -6.28
C ASN A 32 -4.83 -2.13 -4.94
N VAL A 33 -3.82 -1.28 -4.78
CA VAL A 33 -3.60 -0.54 -3.54
C VAL A 33 -4.78 0.41 -3.28
N THR A 34 -5.26 1.10 -4.31
CA THR A 34 -6.40 2.01 -4.19
C THR A 34 -7.63 1.26 -3.70
N ALA A 35 -7.95 0.12 -4.31
CA ALA A 35 -9.11 -0.68 -3.92
C ALA A 35 -8.99 -1.20 -2.48
N GLU A 36 -7.80 -1.64 -2.08
CA GLU A 36 -7.56 -2.16 -0.74
C GLU A 36 -7.64 -1.05 0.32
N ILE A 37 -7.12 0.15 0.03
CA ILE A 37 -7.24 1.30 0.93
C ILE A 37 -8.71 1.71 1.08
N ASP A 38 -9.46 1.76 -0.01
CA ASP A 38 -10.89 2.09 0.02
C ASP A 38 -11.65 1.09 0.89
N SER A 39 -11.34 -0.20 0.74
CA SER A 39 -11.93 -1.26 1.56
C SER A 39 -11.61 -1.06 3.04
N ILE A 40 -10.36 -0.77 3.37
CA ILE A 40 -9.94 -0.55 4.75
C ILE A 40 -10.66 0.65 5.36
N GLN A 41 -10.82 1.73 4.62
CA GLN A 41 -11.51 2.92 5.13
C GLN A 41 -12.97 2.61 5.48
N SER A 42 -13.64 1.80 4.67
CA SER A 42 -15.00 1.33 4.96
C SER A 42 -15.05 0.44 6.19
N LEU A 43 -14.11 -0.50 6.28
CA LEU A 43 -14.05 -1.45 7.41
C LEU A 43 -13.70 -0.75 8.71
N LYS A 44 -12.88 0.30 8.64
CA LYS A 44 -12.47 1.07 9.83
C LYS A 44 -13.66 1.75 10.49
N SER A 45 -14.57 2.31 9.72
CA SER A 45 -15.76 2.95 10.27
C SER A 45 -16.68 1.95 10.97
N LEU A 46 -16.56 0.67 10.66
CA LEU A 46 -17.30 -0.43 11.27
C LEU A 46 -16.48 -1.16 12.33
N GLU A 47 -15.26 -0.71 12.59
CA GLU A 47 -14.32 -1.32 13.55
C GLU A 47 -14.07 -2.81 13.30
N LYS A 48 -14.07 -3.21 12.03
CA LYS A 48 -13.82 -4.60 11.63
C LYS A 48 -12.33 -4.87 11.50
N TRP A 49 -11.64 -4.90 12.62
CA TRP A 49 -10.18 -4.96 12.68
C TRP A 49 -9.60 -6.24 12.07
N THR A 50 -10.24 -7.39 12.28
CA THR A 50 -9.78 -8.66 11.69
C THR A 50 -9.74 -8.57 10.16
N GLU A 51 -10.81 -8.06 9.56
CA GLU A 51 -10.88 -7.91 8.10
C GLU A 51 -9.87 -6.88 7.60
N ILE A 52 -9.65 -5.80 8.38
CA ILE A 52 -8.61 -4.81 8.08
C ILE A 52 -7.23 -5.47 8.07
N ALA A 53 -6.94 -6.30 9.07
CA ALA A 53 -5.66 -7.00 9.17
C ALA A 53 -5.43 -7.93 7.98
N GLU A 54 -6.47 -8.62 7.54
CA GLU A 54 -6.39 -9.49 6.36
C GLU A 54 -6.11 -8.69 5.08
N THR A 55 -6.73 -7.51 4.95
CA THR A 55 -6.47 -6.62 3.82
C THR A 55 -5.07 -6.01 3.91
N ALA A 56 -4.61 -5.69 5.12
CA ALA A 56 -3.25 -5.19 5.33
C ALA A 56 -2.20 -6.22 4.90
N HIS A 57 -2.49 -7.51 5.05
CA HIS A 57 -1.62 -8.57 4.55
C HIS A 57 -1.42 -8.45 3.03
N LYS A 58 -2.50 -8.24 2.29
CA LYS A 58 -2.44 -8.04 0.83
C LYS A 58 -1.67 -6.77 0.48
N LEU A 59 -1.92 -5.68 1.22
CA LEU A 59 -1.20 -4.42 1.03
C LEU A 59 0.30 -4.59 1.25
N ALA A 60 0.71 -5.33 2.28
CA ALA A 60 2.13 -5.57 2.56
C ALA A 60 2.83 -6.19 1.35
N SER A 61 2.19 -7.13 0.68
CA SER A 61 2.72 -7.77 -0.52
C SER A 61 2.89 -6.75 -1.66
N ASN A 62 1.87 -5.92 -1.90
CA ASN A 62 1.93 -4.89 -2.93
C ASN A 62 2.99 -3.84 -2.61
N PHE A 63 3.10 -3.41 -1.37
CA PHE A 63 4.13 -2.47 -0.94
C PHE A 63 5.53 -3.04 -1.15
N ALA A 64 5.70 -4.34 -0.91
CA ALA A 64 6.99 -5.01 -1.13
C ALA A 64 7.43 -4.88 -2.59
N TYR A 65 6.54 -5.14 -3.53
CA TYR A 65 6.86 -5.01 -4.96
C TYR A 65 7.20 -3.58 -5.36
N LEU A 66 6.55 -2.61 -4.74
CA LEU A 66 6.79 -1.20 -5.02
C LEU A 66 8.00 -0.63 -4.26
N GLY A 67 8.66 -1.46 -3.44
CA GLY A 67 9.78 -1.00 -2.63
C GLY A 67 9.37 0.03 -1.58
N ALA A 68 8.11 -0.01 -1.16
CA ALA A 68 7.58 0.89 -0.13
C ALA A 68 7.78 0.25 1.25
N ASP A 69 9.03 0.16 1.68
CA ASP A 69 9.42 -0.63 2.85
C ASP A 69 8.76 -0.17 4.16
N LYS A 70 8.68 1.13 4.38
CA LYS A 70 8.05 1.65 5.61
C LYS A 70 6.57 1.29 5.67
N LEU A 71 5.89 1.38 4.53
CA LEU A 71 4.48 0.99 4.44
C LEU A 71 4.30 -0.52 4.59
N ARG A 72 5.20 -1.29 4.00
CA ARG A 72 5.18 -2.75 4.15
C ARG A 72 5.30 -3.15 5.62
N VAL A 73 6.24 -2.55 6.35
CA VAL A 73 6.44 -2.84 7.77
C VAL A 73 5.20 -2.43 8.58
N LEU A 74 4.63 -1.27 8.29
CA LEU A 74 3.43 -0.80 8.99
C LEU A 74 2.24 -1.74 8.75
N ALA A 75 2.03 -2.17 7.52
CA ALA A 75 0.96 -3.11 7.17
C ALA A 75 1.15 -4.45 7.88
N ALA A 76 2.38 -4.99 7.89
CA ALA A 76 2.69 -6.23 8.59
C ALA A 76 2.50 -6.09 10.10
N ASN A 77 2.82 -4.93 10.66
CA ASN A 77 2.62 -4.65 12.08
C ASN A 77 1.12 -4.65 12.44
N ILE A 78 0.29 -4.05 11.62
CA ILE A 78 -1.17 -4.04 11.82
C ILE A 78 -1.70 -5.48 11.82
N GLU A 79 -1.30 -6.27 10.84
CA GLU A 79 -1.70 -7.67 10.73
C GLU A 79 -1.31 -8.45 11.99
N LYS A 80 -0.07 -8.35 12.40
CA LYS A 80 0.44 -9.05 13.58
C LYS A 80 -0.27 -8.61 14.86
N SER A 81 -0.44 -7.30 15.04
CA SER A 81 -1.09 -6.76 16.24
C SER A 81 -2.50 -7.31 16.41
N VAL A 82 -3.26 -7.40 15.33
CA VAL A 82 -4.65 -7.85 15.37
C VAL A 82 -4.75 -9.37 15.42
N LEU A 83 -4.07 -10.07 14.52
CA LEU A 83 -4.27 -11.51 14.32
C LEU A 83 -3.43 -12.38 15.24
N VAL A 84 -2.29 -11.91 15.69
CA VAL A 84 -1.38 -12.69 16.52
C VAL A 84 -1.41 -12.23 17.97
N ASP A 85 -1.22 -10.92 18.18
CA ASP A 85 -1.07 -10.36 19.53
C ASP A 85 -2.40 -10.00 20.21
N ASN A 86 -3.50 -9.95 19.45
CA ASN A 86 -4.80 -9.46 19.91
C ASN A 86 -4.67 -8.09 20.60
N ASN A 87 -3.78 -7.26 20.10
CA ASN A 87 -3.49 -5.94 20.66
C ASN A 87 -4.06 -4.87 19.74
N LEU A 88 -5.11 -4.21 20.19
CA LEU A 88 -5.80 -3.17 19.42
C LEU A 88 -5.38 -1.75 19.84
N VAL A 89 -4.36 -1.63 20.71
CA VAL A 89 -3.85 -0.32 21.14
C VAL A 89 -3.30 0.42 19.91
N ASP A 90 -3.77 1.65 19.72
CA ASP A 90 -3.38 2.50 18.58
C ASP A 90 -3.68 1.92 17.19
N ILE A 91 -4.50 0.87 17.12
CA ILE A 91 -4.77 0.24 15.81
C ILE A 91 -5.44 1.21 14.83
N ALA A 92 -6.34 2.04 15.32
CA ALA A 92 -7.01 3.04 14.48
C ALA A 92 -6.01 4.06 13.92
N GLY A 93 -5.10 4.56 14.76
CA GLY A 93 -4.07 5.50 14.35
C GLY A 93 -3.10 4.90 13.33
N LYS A 94 -2.67 3.66 13.57
CA LYS A 94 -1.79 2.95 12.64
C LYS A 94 -2.46 2.73 11.30
N THR A 95 -3.75 2.39 11.30
CA THR A 95 -4.53 2.17 10.09
C THR A 95 -4.69 3.47 9.31
N GLU A 96 -4.98 4.57 9.99
CA GLU A 96 -5.06 5.89 9.35
C GLU A 96 -3.75 6.29 8.70
N LYS A 97 -2.64 6.09 9.42
CA LYS A 97 -1.32 6.40 8.88
C LYS A 97 -1.02 5.59 7.62
N MET A 98 -1.32 4.30 7.66
CA MET A 98 -1.10 3.42 6.50
C MET A 98 -1.92 3.89 5.30
N CYS A 99 -3.18 4.24 5.49
CA CYS A 99 -4.03 4.71 4.41
C CYS A 99 -3.55 6.06 3.87
N HIS A 100 -3.21 7.00 4.76
CA HIS A 100 -2.70 8.31 4.37
C HIS A 100 -1.41 8.20 3.56
N ASP A 101 -0.44 7.46 4.07
CA ASP A 101 0.85 7.30 3.39
C ASP A 101 0.72 6.46 2.11
N GLY A 102 -0.21 5.51 2.09
CA GLY A 102 -0.52 4.74 0.89
C GLY A 102 -1.09 5.60 -0.22
N ILE A 103 -1.98 6.52 0.11
CA ILE A 103 -2.52 7.48 -0.85
C ILE A 103 -1.40 8.39 -1.38
N LEU A 104 -0.51 8.82 -0.50
CA LEU A 104 0.65 9.63 -0.90
C LEU A 104 1.56 8.86 -1.85
N LEU A 105 1.81 7.58 -1.56
CA LEU A 105 2.59 6.70 -2.44
C LEU A 105 1.97 6.64 -3.84
N ILE A 106 0.65 6.43 -3.92
CA ILE A 106 -0.07 6.38 -5.18
C ILE A 106 0.11 7.69 -5.95
N SER A 107 -0.02 8.82 -5.26
CA SER A 107 0.18 10.15 -5.85
C SER A 107 1.58 10.30 -6.44
N GLN A 108 2.60 9.86 -5.71
CA GLN A 108 3.99 9.92 -6.18
C GLN A 108 4.18 9.05 -7.42
N LEU A 109 3.63 7.85 -7.44
CA LEU A 109 3.75 6.94 -8.58
C LEU A 109 3.01 7.47 -9.81
N LYS A 110 1.83 8.03 -9.64
CA LYS A 110 1.08 8.64 -10.75
C LYS A 110 1.87 9.79 -11.37
N LYS A 111 2.48 10.61 -10.53
CA LYS A 111 3.30 11.73 -11.00
C LYS A 111 4.54 11.22 -11.75
N LYS A 112 5.22 10.23 -11.20
CA LYS A 112 6.42 9.63 -11.79
C LYS A 112 6.13 9.07 -13.19
N PHE A 113 5.03 8.36 -13.35
CA PHE A 113 4.68 7.66 -14.60
C PHE A 113 3.69 8.44 -15.45
N LYS A 114 3.33 9.67 -15.06
CA LYS A 114 2.38 10.51 -15.78
C LYS A 114 1.06 9.77 -16.02
N ILE A 115 0.56 9.14 -14.98
CA ILE A 115 -0.72 8.43 -15.01
C ILE A 115 -1.81 9.42 -14.62
N VAL A 116 -2.81 9.55 -15.49
CA VAL A 116 -3.92 10.50 -15.29
C VAL A 116 -5.12 9.74 -14.69
N ASP A 117 -5.78 10.39 -13.72
CA ASP A 117 -7.02 9.84 -13.18
C ASP A 117 -8.12 9.92 -14.24
N THR A 118 -8.72 8.78 -14.54
CA THR A 118 -9.87 8.71 -15.45
C THR A 118 -11.13 8.60 -14.62
N ASN A 119 -11.80 9.71 -14.48
CA ASN A 119 -13.12 9.75 -13.84
C ASN A 119 -14.18 9.94 -14.89
#